data_acca0a36b483d2f61d929c251cb30638
#
_entry.id   acca0a36b483d2f61d929c251cb30638
#
_cell.length_a   1.000
_cell.length_b   1.000
_cell.length_c   1.000
_cell.angle_alpha   90.00
_cell.angle_beta   90.00
_cell.angle_gamma   90.00
#
_symmetry.space_group_name_H-M   'P 1'
#
loop_
_entity.id
_entity.type
_entity.pdbx_description
1 polymer ?
#
loop_
_entity_poly.entity_id
_entity_poly.type
_entity_poly.pdbx_seq_one_letter_code
_entity_poly.pdbx_strand_id
1 'polypeptide(L)'
;TGTRYAVYQLTVEPDLWPMKRDRNLRIFQGQTVPQIVKTLLGEHQVNVEDKLTGSYRVWDYCVQYQESSLDFISRLMELEGIAYYFSHEADKHTLVLTDAATQHQPFSGYEVIPYHQTPSGGSTDEEGISQWALEDSVTPGIYSLDDYDF
;
A
#
# COMPACT_ATOMS: atom_id res chain seq x y z
N THR A 1 -33.53 22.86 -28.65
CA THR A 1 -33.59 21.86 -27.58
C THR A 1 -32.22 21.17 -27.49
N GLY A 2 -31.31 21.71 -26.67
CA GLY A 2 -29.98 21.14 -26.46
C GLY A 2 -30.06 19.91 -25.56
N THR A 3 -29.37 18.85 -25.94
CA THR A 3 -29.19 17.65 -25.11
C THR A 3 -28.34 18.04 -23.91
N ARG A 4 -28.88 17.93 -22.70
CA ARG A 4 -28.13 18.15 -21.46
C ARG A 4 -27.46 16.84 -21.06
N TYR A 5 -26.15 16.83 -20.97
CA TYR A 5 -25.38 15.72 -20.46
C TYR A 5 -25.00 16.00 -18.98
N ALA A 6 -25.12 15.00 -18.13
CA ALA A 6 -24.53 15.02 -16.80
C ALA A 6 -23.24 14.20 -16.84
N VAL A 7 -22.16 14.78 -16.32
CA VAL A 7 -20.87 14.08 -16.18
C VAL A 7 -20.71 13.73 -14.71
N TYR A 8 -20.48 12.47 -14.44
CA TYR A 8 -20.23 11.97 -13.09
C TYR A 8 -18.77 11.51 -13.00
N GLN A 9 -18.11 11.95 -11.95
CA GLN A 9 -16.76 11.46 -11.59
C GLN A 9 -16.88 10.61 -10.32
N LEU A 10 -16.42 9.38 -10.40
CA LEU A 10 -16.40 8.44 -9.28
C LEU A 10 -14.96 8.11 -8.94
N THR A 11 -14.62 8.24 -7.67
CA THR A 11 -13.33 7.77 -7.13
C THR A 11 -13.60 6.52 -6.32
N VAL A 12 -12.95 5.43 -6.72
CA VAL A 12 -13.03 4.15 -5.99
C VAL A 12 -11.73 3.96 -5.25
N GLU A 13 -11.83 3.75 -3.95
CA GLU A 13 -10.69 3.59 -3.05
C GLU A 13 -10.85 2.29 -2.24
N PRO A 14 -9.75 1.64 -1.85
CA PRO A 14 -9.81 0.47 -0.99
C PRO A 14 -10.18 0.83 0.45
N ASP A 15 -10.52 -0.17 1.28
CA ASP A 15 -10.93 -0.01 2.68
C ASP A 15 -9.89 0.67 3.58
N LEU A 16 -8.67 0.86 3.10
CA LEU A 16 -7.65 1.66 3.80
C LEU A 16 -7.94 3.17 3.76
N TRP A 17 -8.77 3.63 2.83
CA TRP A 17 -8.99 5.06 2.64
C TRP A 17 -9.52 5.80 3.88
N PRO A 18 -10.45 5.24 4.68
CA PRO A 18 -10.90 5.88 5.92
C PRO A 18 -9.77 6.15 6.91
N MET A 19 -8.73 5.29 6.92
CA MET A 19 -7.56 5.43 7.80
C MET A 19 -6.68 6.64 7.50
N LYS A 20 -6.88 7.32 6.35
CA LYS A 20 -6.25 8.61 6.04
C LYS A 20 -6.90 9.80 6.75
N ARG A 21 -8.11 9.62 7.26
CA ARG A 21 -8.93 10.71 7.79
C ARG A 21 -8.89 10.83 9.30
N ASP A 22 -8.43 9.81 9.99
CA ASP A 22 -8.19 9.90 11.41
C ASP A 22 -6.87 10.62 11.70
N ARG A 23 -6.75 11.16 12.89
CA ARG A 23 -5.48 11.63 13.47
C ARG A 23 -5.48 11.24 14.92
N ASN A 24 -4.42 10.57 15.34
CA ASN A 24 -4.40 10.00 16.67
C ASN A 24 -3.08 10.27 17.40
N LEU A 25 -3.16 10.17 18.73
CA LEU A 25 -2.04 10.16 19.64
C LEU A 25 -2.12 8.86 20.42
N ARG A 26 -1.28 7.88 20.04
CA ARG A 26 -1.31 6.54 20.66
C ARG A 26 0.10 6.04 20.92
N ILE A 27 0.24 5.26 21.97
CA ILE A 27 1.48 4.56 22.31
C ILE A 27 1.20 3.07 22.29
N PHE A 28 2.00 2.33 21.53
CA PHE A 28 2.03 0.87 21.51
C PHE A 28 3.28 0.42 22.24
N GLN A 29 3.12 -0.49 23.21
CA GLN A 29 4.20 -0.97 24.07
C GLN A 29 4.35 -2.47 23.95
N GLY A 30 5.59 -2.94 23.89
CA GLY A 30 5.90 -4.37 23.88
C GLY A 30 5.30 -5.13 22.68
N GLN A 31 5.18 -4.47 21.52
CA GLN A 31 4.56 -5.04 20.32
C GLN A 31 5.52 -5.01 19.12
N THR A 32 5.34 -5.96 18.22
CA THR A 32 5.98 -5.95 16.90
C THR A 32 5.19 -5.10 15.93
N VAL A 33 5.83 -4.62 14.85
CA VAL A 33 5.14 -3.89 13.79
C VAL A 33 3.96 -4.66 13.19
N PRO A 34 4.06 -5.96 12.86
CA PRO A 34 2.90 -6.72 12.39
C PRO A 34 1.72 -6.74 13.38
N GLN A 35 1.99 -6.78 14.69
CA GLN A 35 0.93 -6.73 15.70
C GLN A 35 0.22 -5.38 15.71
N ILE A 36 0.99 -4.28 15.66
CA ILE A 36 0.45 -2.92 15.62
C ILE A 36 -0.39 -2.72 14.34
N VAL A 37 0.16 -3.11 13.19
CA VAL A 37 -0.53 -3.00 11.88
C VAL A 37 -1.86 -3.76 11.90
N LYS A 38 -1.84 -5.03 12.33
CA LYS A 38 -3.07 -5.85 12.40
C LYS A 38 -4.09 -5.29 13.39
N THR A 39 -3.66 -4.70 14.48
CA THR A 39 -4.56 -4.04 15.45
C THR A 39 -5.31 -2.89 14.78
N LEU A 40 -4.58 -1.99 14.11
CA LEU A 40 -5.18 -0.83 13.45
C LEU A 40 -6.06 -1.22 12.26
N LEU A 41 -5.63 -2.18 11.43
CA LEU A 41 -6.45 -2.71 10.35
C LEU A 41 -7.75 -3.35 10.87
N GLY A 42 -7.68 -4.07 11.98
CA GLY A 42 -8.85 -4.67 12.63
C GLY A 42 -9.84 -3.63 13.19
N GLU A 43 -9.35 -2.54 13.78
CA GLU A 43 -10.18 -1.43 14.25
C GLU A 43 -10.97 -0.77 13.11
N HIS A 44 -10.39 -0.73 11.90
CA HIS A 44 -11.02 -0.21 10.70
C HIS A 44 -11.75 -1.29 9.88
N GLN A 45 -11.88 -2.50 10.41
CA GLN A 45 -12.61 -3.62 9.80
C GLN A 45 -12.06 -4.04 8.42
N VAL A 46 -10.77 -3.81 8.17
CA VAL A 46 -10.08 -4.24 6.96
C VAL A 46 -9.83 -5.75 7.02
N ASN A 47 -10.23 -6.48 5.98
CA ASN A 47 -9.89 -7.89 5.87
C ASN A 47 -8.39 -8.06 5.59
N VAL A 48 -7.72 -8.89 6.37
CA VAL A 48 -6.26 -9.08 6.30
C VAL A 48 -5.90 -10.53 6.13
N GLU A 49 -5.03 -10.83 5.18
CA GLU A 49 -4.30 -12.08 5.05
C GLU A 49 -2.82 -11.84 5.40
N ASP A 50 -2.30 -12.59 6.35
CA ASP A 50 -0.93 -12.47 6.82
C ASP A 50 -0.06 -13.55 6.18
N LYS A 51 0.84 -13.15 5.27
CA LYS A 51 1.86 -14.01 4.64
C LYS A 51 3.28 -13.70 5.13
N LEU A 52 3.40 -12.97 6.24
CA LEU A 52 4.71 -12.61 6.78
C LEU A 52 5.45 -13.86 7.30
N THR A 53 6.70 -13.97 6.95
CA THR A 53 7.57 -15.08 7.33
C THR A 53 8.78 -14.67 8.15
N GLY A 54 9.08 -13.37 8.19
CA GLY A 54 10.20 -12.78 8.91
C GLY A 54 10.01 -12.75 10.42
N SER A 55 11.13 -12.50 11.10
CA SER A 55 11.14 -12.20 12.53
C SER A 55 11.22 -10.69 12.73
N TYR A 56 10.35 -10.16 13.58
CA TYR A 56 10.23 -8.73 13.82
C TYR A 56 10.60 -8.40 15.24
N ARG A 57 11.33 -7.32 15.44
CA ARG A 57 11.69 -6.86 16.77
C ARG A 57 10.45 -6.41 17.55
N VAL A 58 10.50 -6.62 18.85
CA VAL A 58 9.54 -6.05 19.78
C VAL A 58 10.01 -4.64 20.15
N TRP A 59 9.13 -3.67 19.96
CA TRP A 59 9.38 -2.29 20.35
C TRP A 59 8.94 -2.06 21.79
N ASP A 60 9.78 -1.47 22.60
CA ASP A 60 9.41 -1.04 23.96
C ASP A 60 8.33 0.04 23.87
N TYR A 61 8.52 1.01 22.97
CA TYR A 61 7.58 2.07 22.68
C TYR A 61 7.52 2.35 21.17
N CYS A 62 6.31 2.44 20.66
CA CYS A 62 6.06 2.88 19.27
C CYS A 62 4.93 3.89 19.30
N VAL A 63 5.19 5.12 18.87
CA VAL A 63 4.27 6.24 19.05
C VAL A 63 3.68 6.67 17.70
N GLN A 64 2.36 6.67 17.63
CA GLN A 64 1.61 7.41 16.62
C GLN A 64 1.44 8.84 17.14
N TYR A 65 2.05 9.81 16.46
CA TYR A 65 2.04 11.20 16.92
C TYR A 65 1.40 12.13 15.88
N GLN A 66 0.15 12.50 16.11
CA GLN A 66 -0.61 13.45 15.27
C GLN A 66 -0.60 13.11 13.76
N GLU A 67 -0.47 11.86 13.43
CA GLU A 67 -0.50 11.33 12.06
C GLU A 67 -1.73 10.45 11.86
N SER A 68 -2.11 10.23 10.59
CA SER A 68 -3.19 9.31 10.26
C SER A 68 -2.78 7.86 10.58
N SER A 69 -3.75 7.00 10.83
CA SER A 69 -3.48 5.57 11.04
C SER A 69 -2.83 4.95 9.81
N LEU A 70 -3.18 5.40 8.61
CA LEU A 70 -2.55 4.91 7.38
C LEU A 70 -1.09 5.35 7.27
N ASP A 71 -0.78 6.62 7.53
CA ASP A 71 0.61 7.12 7.48
C ASP A 71 1.47 6.39 8.52
N PHE A 72 0.92 6.20 9.72
CA PHE A 72 1.59 5.48 10.79
C PHE A 72 1.95 4.03 10.42
N ILE A 73 0.96 3.23 9.97
CA ILE A 73 1.25 1.85 9.58
C ILE A 73 2.13 1.77 8.33
N SER A 74 2.00 2.72 7.40
CA SER A 74 2.81 2.74 6.18
C SER A 74 4.29 2.94 6.50
N ARG A 75 4.64 3.94 7.35
CA ARG A 75 6.04 4.15 7.73
C ARG A 75 6.63 3.00 8.56
N LEU A 76 5.80 2.32 9.38
CA LEU A 76 6.26 1.15 10.14
C LEU A 76 6.50 -0.05 9.22
N MET A 77 5.61 -0.29 8.26
CA MET A 77 5.78 -1.36 7.28
C MET A 77 7.01 -1.12 6.40
N GLU A 78 7.21 0.11 5.95
CA GLU A 78 8.39 0.50 5.17
C GLU A 78 9.69 0.26 5.96
N LEU A 79 9.72 0.60 7.25
CA LEU A 79 10.86 0.38 8.13
C LEU A 79 11.22 -1.10 8.28
N GLU A 80 10.25 -1.98 8.34
CA GLU A 80 10.44 -3.42 8.53
C GLU A 80 10.46 -4.21 7.20
N GLY A 81 10.35 -3.52 6.05
CA GLY A 81 10.35 -4.18 4.74
C GLY A 81 9.08 -4.97 4.45
N ILE A 82 7.95 -4.58 5.04
CA ILE A 82 6.65 -5.20 4.81
C ILE A 82 5.96 -4.48 3.65
N ALA A 83 5.60 -5.23 2.63
CA ALA A 83 4.74 -4.76 1.54
C ALA A 83 3.32 -5.27 1.70
N TYR A 84 2.36 -4.62 1.03
CA TYR A 84 0.99 -5.13 0.94
C TYR A 84 0.41 -4.92 -0.45
N TYR A 85 -0.57 -5.75 -0.76
CA TYR A 85 -1.42 -5.61 -1.95
C TYR A 85 -2.84 -6.06 -1.63
N PHE A 86 -3.78 -5.79 -2.55
CA PHE A 86 -5.16 -6.25 -2.40
C PHE A 86 -5.44 -7.42 -3.33
N SER A 87 -5.98 -8.51 -2.75
CA SER A 87 -6.60 -9.59 -3.49
C SER A 87 -8.10 -9.30 -3.60
N HIS A 88 -8.61 -9.28 -4.83
CA HIS A 88 -10.01 -8.96 -5.11
C HIS A 88 -10.80 -10.22 -5.45
N GLU A 89 -11.99 -10.35 -4.86
CA GLU A 89 -13.01 -11.34 -5.18
C GLU A 89 -14.29 -10.59 -5.57
N ALA A 90 -15.32 -11.33 -5.99
CA ALA A 90 -16.55 -10.72 -6.51
C ALA A 90 -17.26 -9.80 -5.51
N ASP A 91 -17.19 -10.10 -4.22
CA ASP A 91 -17.93 -9.44 -3.14
C ASP A 91 -17.05 -8.87 -2.03
N LYS A 92 -15.73 -9.06 -2.11
CA LYS A 92 -14.79 -8.57 -1.10
C LYS A 92 -13.41 -8.32 -1.70
N HIS A 93 -12.62 -7.57 -0.96
CA HIS A 93 -11.17 -7.52 -1.15
C HIS A 93 -10.46 -7.76 0.19
N THR A 94 -9.26 -8.28 0.10
CA THR A 94 -8.45 -8.65 1.25
C THR A 94 -7.08 -8.01 1.11
N LEU A 95 -6.63 -7.29 2.12
CA LEU A 95 -5.28 -6.78 2.20
C LEU A 95 -4.34 -7.92 2.56
N VAL A 96 -3.35 -8.17 1.72
CA VAL A 96 -2.35 -9.23 1.91
C VAL A 96 -1.05 -8.59 2.34
N LEU A 97 -0.54 -8.97 3.52
CA LEU A 97 0.78 -8.54 4.01
C LEU A 97 1.85 -9.54 3.56
N THR A 98 2.95 -9.02 3.01
CA THR A 98 4.08 -9.83 2.51
C THR A 98 5.42 -9.21 2.94
N ASP A 99 6.45 -10.04 3.07
CA ASP A 99 7.83 -9.63 3.39
C ASP A 99 8.88 -10.29 2.49
N ALA A 100 8.44 -11.02 1.46
CA ALA A 100 9.32 -11.66 0.51
C ALA A 100 8.78 -11.61 -0.92
N ALA A 101 9.64 -11.32 -1.89
CA ALA A 101 9.28 -11.25 -3.30
C ALA A 101 8.69 -12.57 -3.84
N THR A 102 9.08 -13.71 -3.27
CA THR A 102 8.56 -15.04 -3.65
C THR A 102 7.09 -15.27 -3.29
N GLN A 103 6.51 -14.41 -2.45
CA GLN A 103 5.10 -14.46 -2.06
C GLN A 103 4.19 -13.79 -3.08
N HIS A 104 4.76 -13.05 -4.05
CA HIS A 104 4.02 -12.45 -5.15
C HIS A 104 3.87 -13.47 -6.28
N GLN A 105 2.65 -13.88 -6.56
CA GLN A 105 2.33 -14.78 -7.65
C GLN A 105 1.66 -14.01 -8.79
N PRO A 106 1.93 -14.36 -10.06
CA PRO A 106 1.21 -13.78 -11.18
C PRO A 106 -0.30 -14.01 -11.03
N PHE A 107 -1.08 -13.03 -11.42
CA PHE A 107 -2.53 -13.23 -11.54
C PHE A 107 -2.81 -14.13 -12.75
N SER A 108 -3.70 -15.12 -12.58
CA SER A 108 -3.99 -16.08 -13.64
C SER A 108 -4.45 -15.40 -14.92
N GLY A 109 -3.78 -15.69 -16.03
CA GLY A 109 -4.00 -15.05 -17.33
C GLY A 109 -3.19 -13.78 -17.57
N TYR A 110 -2.42 -13.31 -16.57
CA TYR A 110 -1.55 -12.13 -16.66
C TYR A 110 -0.09 -12.45 -16.36
N GLU A 111 0.31 -13.71 -16.53
CA GLU A 111 1.70 -14.15 -16.36
C GLU A 111 2.65 -13.46 -17.37
N VAL A 112 2.10 -13.10 -18.53
CA VAL A 112 2.77 -12.31 -19.57
C VAL A 112 1.82 -11.21 -20.02
N ILE A 113 2.24 -9.97 -19.88
CA ILE A 113 1.48 -8.81 -20.36
C ILE A 113 2.19 -8.29 -21.62
N PRO A 114 1.50 -8.26 -22.80
CA PRO A 114 2.10 -7.78 -24.03
C PRO A 114 2.40 -6.28 -23.94
N TYR A 115 3.49 -5.86 -24.57
CA TYR A 115 3.82 -4.45 -24.75
C TYR A 115 3.46 -4.02 -26.19
N HIS A 116 2.52 -3.09 -26.28
CA HIS A 116 2.05 -2.54 -27.55
C HIS A 116 2.61 -1.13 -27.76
N GLN A 117 3.66 -1.02 -28.57
CA GLN A 117 4.10 0.29 -28.99
C GLN A 117 3.20 0.79 -30.13
N THR A 118 2.23 1.64 -29.81
CA THR A 118 1.35 2.26 -30.79
C THR A 118 1.88 3.64 -31.17
N PRO A 119 2.49 3.83 -32.37
CA PRO A 119 2.97 5.15 -32.80
C PRO A 119 1.85 6.15 -33.11
N SER A 120 0.58 5.72 -33.17
CA SER A 120 -0.55 6.55 -33.60
C SER A 120 -1.89 6.02 -33.10
N GLY A 121 -2.08 5.93 -31.78
CA GLY A 121 -3.41 5.90 -31.17
C GLY A 121 -4.43 4.85 -31.65
N GLY A 122 -3.99 3.78 -32.29
CA GLY A 122 -4.84 2.66 -32.67
C GLY A 122 -5.23 1.84 -31.44
N SER A 123 -6.54 1.62 -31.22
CA SER A 123 -7.03 0.68 -30.23
C SER A 123 -6.68 -0.74 -30.68
N THR A 124 -5.96 -1.47 -29.84
CA THR A 124 -5.87 -2.93 -29.94
C THR A 124 -6.97 -3.51 -29.03
N ASP A 125 -7.66 -4.55 -29.51
CA ASP A 125 -8.67 -5.26 -28.68
C ASP A 125 -8.03 -6.10 -27.56
N GLU A 126 -6.72 -6.12 -27.49
CA GLU A 126 -5.95 -6.88 -26.50
C GLU A 126 -5.43 -5.95 -25.39
N GLU A 127 -5.65 -6.32 -24.13
CA GLU A 127 -5.08 -5.61 -22.98
C GLU A 127 -3.55 -5.72 -22.98
N GLY A 128 -2.89 -4.60 -22.69
CA GLY A 128 -1.43 -4.56 -22.70
C GLY A 128 -0.86 -3.26 -22.16
N ILE A 129 0.46 -3.20 -22.06
CA ILE A 129 1.19 -1.99 -21.68
C ILE A 129 1.46 -1.19 -22.94
N SER A 130 0.98 0.05 -23.00
CA SER A 130 1.20 0.94 -24.14
C SER A 130 2.33 1.95 -23.90
N GLN A 131 2.66 2.21 -22.64
CA GLN A 131 3.72 3.13 -22.26
C GLN A 131 4.50 2.58 -21.07
N TRP A 132 5.81 2.55 -21.20
CA TRP A 132 6.75 2.21 -20.15
C TRP A 132 7.86 3.25 -20.11
N ALA A 133 8.06 3.92 -18.99
CA ALA A 133 9.10 4.91 -18.79
C ALA A 133 9.86 4.63 -17.50
N LEU A 134 11.17 4.81 -17.55
CA LEU A 134 12.02 4.86 -16.36
C LEU A 134 12.18 6.32 -15.96
N GLU A 135 12.02 6.59 -14.69
CA GLU A 135 12.23 7.92 -14.10
C GLU A 135 13.22 7.79 -12.95
N ASP A 136 14.32 8.50 -13.07
CA ASP A 136 15.36 8.57 -12.05
C ASP A 136 15.37 9.96 -11.42
N SER A 137 15.49 10.03 -10.10
CA SER A 137 15.63 11.28 -9.37
C SER A 137 16.92 11.30 -8.54
N VAL A 138 17.51 12.49 -8.41
CA VAL A 138 18.67 12.67 -7.55
C VAL A 138 18.17 12.87 -6.12
N THR A 139 18.60 12.00 -5.23
CA THR A 139 18.32 12.09 -3.79
C THR A 139 19.61 12.38 -3.02
N PRO A 140 19.52 12.97 -1.81
CA PRO A 140 20.68 13.12 -0.95
C PRO A 140 21.35 11.77 -0.69
N GLY A 141 22.66 11.68 -0.93
CA GLY A 141 23.42 10.42 -0.76
C GLY A 141 23.70 10.07 0.70
N ILE A 142 23.55 11.04 1.61
CA ILE A 142 23.86 10.87 3.05
C ILE A 142 22.84 11.67 3.85
N TYR A 143 22.24 11.03 4.86
CA TYR A 143 21.54 11.68 5.96
C TYR A 143 22.35 11.41 7.23
N SER A 144 22.68 12.48 7.96
CA SER A 144 23.29 12.38 9.28
C SER A 144 22.24 12.77 10.32
N LEU A 145 21.90 11.83 11.18
CA LEU A 145 21.02 12.03 12.31
C LEU A 145 21.85 11.79 13.57
N ASP A 146 21.71 12.68 14.53
CA ASP A 146 22.30 12.54 15.86
C ASP A 146 21.18 12.55 16.89
N ASP A 147 21.30 11.68 17.86
CA ASP A 147 20.35 11.60 18.97
C ASP A 147 21.11 11.85 20.27
N TYR A 148 20.49 12.54 21.20
CA TYR A 148 21.12 12.91 22.44
C TYR A 148 20.67 11.94 23.54
N ASP A 149 21.62 11.20 24.08
CA ASP A 149 21.44 10.36 25.26
C ASP A 149 21.68 11.18 26.53
N PHE A 150 20.68 11.24 27.41
CA PHE A 150 20.69 12.03 28.65
C PHE A 150 21.39 11.30 29.81
#